data_2d579ae8f9425ed043371222cd3d38ad
#
_entry.id   2d579ae8f9425ed043371222cd3d38ad
#
_cell.length_a   1.000
_cell.length_b   1.000
_cell.length_c   1.000
_cell.angle_alpha   90.00
_cell.angle_beta   90.00
_cell.angle_gamma   90.00
#
_symmetry.space_group_name_H-M   'P 1'
#
loop_
_entity.id
_entity.type
_entity.pdbx_description
1 polymer ?
#
loop_
_entity_poly.entity_id
_entity_poly.type
_entity_poly.pdbx_seq_one_letter_code
_entity_poly.pdbx_strand_id
1 'polypeptide(L)'
;NLYPQRATNPDDMEKNCNTYLHKENLAAFEYILSSHASSAPSVWAAWGAIIEKRQYLFECALDMVNVGKRYGATWYTAGKRSKSGHPHHPLYLPKDSVLDLFDVESYIDNCIGITV
;
A
#
# COMPACT_ATOMS: atom_id res chain seq x y z
N ASN A 1 0.02 -6.73 2.33
CA ASN A 1 1.36 -6.15 2.54
C ASN A 1 1.93 -5.59 1.25
N LEU A 2 2.62 -4.46 1.34
CA LEU A 2 3.33 -3.89 0.19
C LEU A 2 4.45 -4.81 -0.29
N TYR A 3 5.12 -5.47 0.64
CA TYR A 3 6.25 -6.33 0.35
C TYR A 3 6.22 -7.52 1.33
N PRO A 4 6.33 -8.75 0.84
CA PRO A 4 6.02 -9.94 1.64
C PRO A 4 7.16 -10.45 2.51
N GLN A 5 8.14 -9.63 2.86
CA GLN A 5 9.23 -10.03 3.73
C GLN A 5 8.79 -9.95 5.19
N ARG A 6 9.09 -11.01 5.96
CA ARG A 6 8.89 -11.02 7.40
C ARG A 6 10.13 -10.43 8.08
N ALA A 7 9.96 -9.29 8.74
CA ALA A 7 11.01 -8.70 9.57
C ALA A 7 10.34 -8.12 10.81
N THR A 8 10.78 -8.52 11.99
CA THR A 8 10.25 -8.00 13.25
C THR A 8 10.59 -6.51 13.39
N ASN A 9 11.81 -6.14 12.99
CA ASN A 9 12.25 -4.76 12.95
C ASN A 9 12.27 -4.28 11.49
N PRO A 10 11.56 -3.18 11.15
CA PRO A 10 11.57 -2.66 9.79
C PRO A 10 12.98 -2.35 9.24
N ASP A 11 13.92 -2.02 10.10
CA ASP A 11 15.30 -1.74 9.69
C ASP A 11 16.06 -2.99 9.23
N ASP A 12 15.57 -4.19 9.56
CA ASP A 12 16.14 -5.46 9.12
C ASP A 12 15.63 -5.90 7.75
N MET A 13 14.72 -5.14 7.15
CA MET A 13 14.20 -5.42 5.82
C MET A 13 15.33 -5.37 4.79
N GLU A 14 15.27 -6.24 3.78
CA GLU A 14 16.26 -6.28 2.70
C GLU A 14 16.48 -4.89 2.11
N LYS A 15 17.74 -4.54 1.85
CA LYS A 15 18.12 -3.25 1.25
C LYS A 15 17.70 -3.16 -0.20
N ASN A 16 17.70 -4.28 -0.93
CA ASN A 16 17.30 -4.36 -2.31
C ASN A 16 16.02 -5.18 -2.46
N CYS A 17 15.17 -4.79 -3.38
CA CYS A 17 13.92 -5.49 -3.62
C CYS A 17 14.18 -6.89 -4.19
N ASN A 18 13.58 -7.91 -3.56
CA ASN A 18 13.53 -9.23 -4.15
C ASN A 18 12.39 -9.26 -5.17
N THR A 19 12.72 -9.21 -6.45
CA THR A 19 11.73 -9.09 -7.52
C THR A 19 10.79 -10.30 -7.57
N TYR A 20 11.28 -11.49 -7.23
CA TYR A 20 10.44 -12.68 -7.18
C TYR A 20 9.34 -12.54 -6.10
N LEU A 21 9.72 -12.14 -4.89
CA LEU A 21 8.76 -11.93 -3.81
C LEU A 21 7.74 -10.85 -4.18
N HIS A 22 8.19 -9.78 -4.80
CA HIS A 22 7.29 -8.69 -5.21
C HIS A 22 6.30 -9.18 -6.27
N LYS A 23 6.75 -9.91 -7.28
CA LYS A 23 5.86 -10.46 -8.31
C LYS A 23 4.83 -11.42 -7.73
N GLU A 24 5.23 -12.28 -6.80
CA GLU A 24 4.32 -13.19 -6.12
C GLU A 24 3.26 -12.43 -5.32
N ASN A 25 3.67 -11.37 -4.64
CA ASN A 25 2.76 -10.54 -3.87
C ASN A 25 1.74 -9.83 -4.77
N LEU A 26 2.20 -9.28 -5.91
CA LEU A 26 1.32 -8.63 -6.88
C LEU A 26 0.33 -9.64 -7.49
N ALA A 27 0.79 -10.84 -7.81
CA ALA A 27 -0.07 -11.88 -8.37
C ALA A 27 -1.17 -12.27 -7.37
N ALA A 28 -0.83 -12.38 -6.09
CA ALA A 28 -1.81 -12.68 -5.04
C ALA A 28 -2.84 -11.54 -4.90
N PHE A 29 -2.39 -10.31 -4.92
CA PHE A 29 -3.26 -9.14 -4.86
C PHE A 29 -4.21 -9.11 -6.06
N GLU A 30 -3.68 -9.31 -7.25
CA GLU A 30 -4.49 -9.35 -8.47
C GLU A 30 -5.52 -10.47 -8.43
N TYR A 31 -5.15 -11.64 -7.92
CA TYR A 31 -6.07 -12.77 -7.78
C TYR A 31 -7.25 -12.40 -6.87
N ILE A 32 -6.97 -11.77 -5.73
CA ILE A 32 -8.01 -11.33 -4.80
C ILE A 32 -8.96 -10.33 -5.47
N LEU A 33 -8.41 -9.33 -6.18
CA LEU A 33 -9.22 -8.32 -6.87
C LEU A 33 -10.07 -8.94 -7.98
N SER A 34 -9.51 -9.87 -8.76
CA SER A 34 -10.23 -10.52 -9.85
C SER A 34 -11.39 -11.39 -9.34
N SER A 35 -11.28 -11.94 -8.14
CA SER A 35 -12.35 -12.72 -7.51
C SER A 35 -13.57 -11.86 -7.17
N HIS A 36 -13.43 -10.55 -7.12
CA HIS A 36 -14.51 -9.60 -6.84
C HIS A 36 -14.85 -8.74 -8.06
N ALA A 37 -14.55 -9.22 -9.28
CA ALA A 37 -14.71 -8.44 -10.51
C ALA A 37 -16.16 -8.06 -10.85
N SER A 38 -17.15 -8.72 -10.25
CA SER A 38 -18.57 -8.38 -10.43
C SER A 38 -18.98 -7.11 -9.69
N SER A 39 -18.18 -6.64 -8.75
CA SER A 39 -18.38 -5.39 -8.01
C SER A 39 -17.03 -4.74 -7.79
N ALA A 40 -16.95 -3.41 -7.91
CA ALA A 40 -15.70 -2.67 -7.73
C ALA A 40 -15.11 -3.00 -6.34
N PRO A 41 -13.88 -3.51 -6.26
CA PRO A 41 -13.30 -3.89 -4.97
C PRO A 41 -12.93 -2.67 -4.14
N SER A 42 -13.01 -2.82 -2.82
CA SER A 42 -12.57 -1.80 -1.86
C SER A 42 -11.24 -2.25 -1.25
N VAL A 43 -10.25 -1.36 -1.22
CA VAL A 43 -8.93 -1.66 -0.68
C VAL A 43 -8.61 -0.68 0.44
N TRP A 44 -8.20 -1.22 1.59
CA TRP A 44 -7.77 -0.42 2.72
C TRP A 44 -6.25 -0.28 2.70
N ALA A 45 -5.76 0.95 2.51
CA ALA A 45 -4.33 1.25 2.58
C ALA A 45 -3.93 1.45 4.05
N ALA A 46 -2.96 0.68 4.52
CA ALA A 46 -2.60 0.62 5.94
C ALA A 46 -1.10 0.44 6.18
N TRP A 47 -0.25 0.88 5.26
CA TRP A 47 1.19 0.62 5.38
C TRP A 47 1.93 1.54 6.33
N GLY A 48 1.39 2.70 6.66
CA GLY A 48 2.04 3.63 7.59
C GLY A 48 3.34 4.23 7.06
N ALA A 49 4.11 4.84 7.94
CA ALA A 49 5.37 5.49 7.59
C ALA A 49 6.50 4.51 7.26
N ILE A 50 6.30 3.20 7.46
CA ILE A 50 7.29 2.18 7.13
C ILE A 50 7.70 2.22 5.65
N ILE A 51 6.82 2.73 4.79
CA ILE A 51 7.09 2.87 3.36
C ILE A 51 8.37 3.70 3.10
N GLU A 52 8.75 4.58 4.02
CA GLU A 52 9.96 5.40 3.88
C GLU A 52 11.26 4.65 4.18
N LYS A 53 11.19 3.46 4.76
CA LYS A 53 12.37 2.69 5.16
C LYS A 53 13.18 2.17 3.98
N ARG A 54 12.53 1.92 2.83
CA ARG A 54 13.20 1.47 1.61
C ARG A 54 12.59 2.13 0.41
N GLN A 55 13.44 2.63 -0.49
CA GLN A 55 13.00 3.30 -1.72
C GLN A 55 12.06 2.41 -2.55
N TYR A 56 12.37 1.13 -2.64
CA TYR A 56 11.58 0.21 -3.46
C TYR A 56 10.13 0.02 -2.97
N LEU A 57 9.83 0.37 -1.72
CA LEU A 57 8.47 0.23 -1.20
C LEU A 57 7.49 1.19 -1.89
N PHE A 58 7.95 2.38 -2.31
CA PHE A 58 7.13 3.28 -3.11
C PHE A 58 6.83 2.68 -4.48
N GLU A 59 7.81 2.00 -5.09
CA GLU A 59 7.61 1.31 -6.36
C GLU A 59 6.65 0.13 -6.20
N CYS A 60 6.76 -0.61 -5.12
CA CYS A 60 5.82 -1.67 -4.80
C CYS A 60 4.39 -1.12 -4.65
N ALA A 61 4.23 0.00 -3.97
CA ALA A 61 2.93 0.64 -3.81
C ALA A 61 2.37 1.09 -5.16
N LEU A 62 3.21 1.69 -6.01
CA LEU A 62 2.80 2.11 -7.35
C LEU A 62 2.29 0.92 -8.17
N ASP A 63 3.01 -0.19 -8.15
CA ASP A 63 2.60 -1.40 -8.88
C ASP A 63 1.26 -1.92 -8.37
N MET A 64 1.05 -1.93 -7.06
CA MET A 64 -0.23 -2.35 -6.48
C MET A 64 -1.38 -1.40 -6.87
N VAL A 65 -1.11 -0.09 -6.87
CA VAL A 65 -2.10 0.91 -7.28
C VAL A 65 -2.50 0.70 -8.75
N ASN A 66 -1.52 0.41 -9.62
CA ASN A 66 -1.79 0.14 -11.04
C ASN A 66 -2.63 -1.13 -11.23
N VAL A 67 -2.37 -2.17 -10.44
CA VAL A 67 -3.21 -3.38 -10.45
C VAL A 67 -4.63 -3.04 -10.00
N GLY A 68 -4.78 -2.31 -8.90
CA GLY A 68 -6.08 -1.88 -8.40
C GLY A 68 -6.85 -1.07 -9.43
N LYS A 69 -6.17 -0.18 -10.15
CA LYS A 69 -6.78 0.64 -11.20
C LYS A 69 -7.38 -0.21 -12.32
N ARG A 70 -6.71 -1.29 -12.71
CA ARG A 70 -7.23 -2.20 -13.75
C ARG A 70 -8.55 -2.85 -13.34
N TYR A 71 -8.79 -3.04 -12.05
CA TYR A 71 -10.00 -3.67 -11.53
C TYR A 71 -11.00 -2.68 -10.96
N GLY A 72 -10.77 -1.36 -11.13
CA GLY A 72 -11.66 -0.33 -10.65
C GLY A 72 -11.73 -0.22 -9.13
N ALA A 73 -10.64 -0.55 -8.44
CA ALA A 73 -10.59 -0.52 -6.98
C ALA A 73 -10.79 0.89 -6.43
N THR A 74 -11.51 0.98 -5.32
CA THR A 74 -11.62 2.20 -4.51
C THR A 74 -10.76 2.04 -3.27
N TRP A 75 -9.92 3.04 -2.98
CA TRP A 75 -8.97 2.99 -1.88
C TRP A 75 -9.47 3.80 -0.68
N TYR A 76 -9.15 3.31 0.52
CA TYR A 76 -9.57 3.92 1.78
C TYR A 76 -8.41 3.94 2.76
N THR A 77 -8.47 4.91 3.70
CA THR A 77 -7.61 4.93 4.89
C THR A 77 -8.48 4.97 6.13
N ALA A 78 -7.94 4.52 7.27
CA ALA A 78 -8.62 4.61 8.56
C ALA A 78 -7.83 5.56 9.47
N GLY A 79 -8.55 6.44 10.15
CA GLY A 79 -7.96 7.40 11.07
C GLY A 79 -7.16 8.50 10.36
N LYS A 80 -6.46 9.32 11.17
CA LYS A 80 -5.67 10.43 10.66
C LYS A 80 -4.38 9.93 10.03
N ARG A 81 -4.05 10.44 8.84
CA ARG A 81 -2.77 10.12 8.19
C ARG A 81 -1.61 10.72 8.97
N SER A 82 -0.39 10.14 8.80
CA SER A 82 0.82 10.63 9.45
C SER A 82 1.17 12.05 8.98
N LYS A 83 2.14 12.71 9.64
CA LYS A 83 2.61 14.05 9.24
C LYS A 83 3.03 14.11 7.78
N SER A 84 3.64 13.04 7.28
CA SER A 84 4.06 12.94 5.88
C SER A 84 2.94 12.48 4.93
N GLY A 85 1.72 12.33 5.44
CA GLY A 85 0.56 11.97 4.65
C GLY A 85 0.37 10.48 4.41
N HIS A 86 1.17 9.63 5.03
CA HIS A 86 1.05 8.17 4.85
C HIS A 86 -0.20 7.61 5.53
N PRO A 87 -0.85 6.58 4.93
CA PRO A 87 -1.97 5.91 5.56
C PRO A 87 -1.57 5.32 6.92
N HIS A 88 -2.43 5.49 7.93
CA HIS A 88 -2.12 5.04 9.27
C HIS A 88 -2.12 3.52 9.37
N HIS A 89 -1.12 2.94 10.04
CA HIS A 89 -1.08 1.52 10.34
C HIS A 89 -2.12 1.18 11.40
N PRO A 90 -2.85 0.04 11.28
CA PRO A 90 -3.96 -0.26 12.19
C PRO A 90 -3.56 -0.54 13.64
N LEU A 91 -2.30 -0.82 13.92
CA LEU A 91 -1.84 -1.20 15.26
C LEU A 91 -2.24 -0.20 16.36
N TYR A 92 -2.20 1.09 16.06
CA TYR A 92 -2.50 2.15 17.04
C TYR A 92 -3.81 2.89 16.76
N LEU A 93 -4.66 2.34 15.89
CA LEU A 93 -5.95 2.96 15.60
C LEU A 93 -7.00 2.57 16.62
N PRO A 94 -7.91 3.51 17.02
CA PRO A 94 -9.09 3.15 17.78
C PRO A 94 -9.95 2.14 17.02
N LYS A 95 -10.64 1.26 17.75
CA LYS A 95 -11.46 0.21 17.15
C LYS A 95 -12.62 0.73 16.30
N ASP A 96 -13.08 1.94 16.60
CA ASP A 96 -14.20 2.58 15.93
C ASP A 96 -13.77 3.57 14.84
N SER A 97 -12.50 3.49 14.40
CA SER A 97 -12.02 4.33 13.30
C SER A 97 -12.82 4.10 12.03
N VAL A 98 -13.22 5.19 11.40
CA VAL A 98 -14.00 5.15 10.16
C VAL A 98 -13.07 5.14 8.96
N LEU A 99 -13.44 4.41 7.90
CA LEU A 99 -12.72 4.42 6.63
C LEU A 99 -13.10 5.65 5.83
N ASP A 100 -12.10 6.40 5.39
CA ASP A 100 -12.25 7.58 4.53
C ASP A 100 -11.70 7.29 3.13
N LEU A 101 -12.31 7.90 2.12
CA LEU A 101 -11.80 7.82 0.75
C LEU A 101 -10.36 8.32 0.68
N PHE A 102 -9.52 7.60 -0.04
CA PHE A 102 -8.11 7.90 -0.19
C PHE A 102 -7.76 8.05 -1.67
N ASP A 103 -7.34 9.25 -2.08
CA ASP A 103 -6.83 9.49 -3.42
C ASP A 103 -5.39 8.98 -3.50
N VAL A 104 -5.27 7.67 -3.70
CA VAL A 104 -3.98 6.97 -3.70
C VAL A 104 -3.10 7.41 -4.87
N GLU A 105 -3.68 7.78 -6.00
CA GLU A 105 -2.90 8.22 -7.16
C GLU A 105 -2.17 9.53 -6.88
N SER A 106 -2.87 10.53 -6.31
CA SER A 106 -2.24 11.78 -5.89
C SER A 106 -1.18 11.56 -4.82
N TYR A 107 -1.45 10.66 -3.88
CA TYR A 107 -0.48 10.33 -2.85
C TYR A 107 0.80 9.76 -3.44
N ILE A 108 0.70 8.79 -4.35
CA ILE A 108 1.86 8.17 -5.00
C ILE A 108 2.62 9.19 -5.84
N ASP A 109 1.91 10.03 -6.61
CA ASP A 109 2.54 11.07 -7.42
C ASP A 109 3.34 12.04 -6.56
N ASN A 110 2.81 12.44 -5.41
CA ASN A 110 3.51 13.33 -4.48
C ASN A 110 4.76 12.66 -3.91
N CYS A 111 4.68 11.38 -3.56
CA CYS A 111 5.81 10.65 -3.01
C CYS A 111 6.94 10.47 -4.03
N ILE A 112 6.60 10.11 -5.27
CA ILE A 112 7.58 9.90 -6.34
C ILE A 112 8.11 11.24 -6.86
N GLY A 113 7.26 12.25 -6.98
CA GLY A 113 7.64 13.58 -7.44
C GLY A 113 8.66 14.27 -6.54
N ILE A 114 8.67 13.97 -5.25
CA ILE A 114 9.63 14.53 -4.30
C ILE A 114 11.03 13.95 -4.52
N THR A 115 11.14 12.75 -5.07
CA THR A 115 12.42 12.06 -5.28
C THR A 115 13.05 12.39 -6.63
N VAL A 116 12.37 13.12 -7.46
CA VAL A 116 12.88 13.60 -8.75
C VAL A 116 13.40 15.01 -8.59
#